data_bebd538148aea5d378e818eadeb47fa5
#
_entry.id   bebd538148aea5d378e818eadeb47fa5
#
_cell.length_a   1.000
_cell.length_b   1.000
_cell.length_c   1.000
_cell.angle_alpha   90.00
_cell.angle_beta   90.00
_cell.angle_gamma   90.00
#
_symmetry.space_group_name_H-M   'P 1'
#
loop_
_entity.id
_entity.type
_entity.pdbx_description
1 polymer ?
#
loop_
_entity_poly.entity_id
_entity_poly.type
_entity_poly.pdbx_seq_one_letter_code
_entity_poly.pdbx_strand_id
1 'polypeptide(L)'
;MNDSHTSPSYESLRRRILTAGVIILVLGFLVLVFDSRAFFEAYLVAFLFWSGISLGGMIILMIFHLTGGKWGGVLRPYLHASLGTVLLIPLLFLPIPFGLSQLYAWATVSAEAAAHSPHKAIYLTPTFFLIRAMVYIGFWLVLALLLSRRGEAGDHPKISAVGLVIYMLTVSFSSVDWIMSLERHWYSTIYGVVLVSAQGIGAFSLALLLTYRLRIRGEDSTEEIGPKEKADLGNLLLMLVIFWAYITFSQFLIIYYGNLPEEATWYVARTSGVWGWVALALVFFHFILPFILLLSRARKQNPFGMTRVASLLIAMYFLDILWLVVPSFDAQSGWVSILALWVTIGMGGIWTFVLTHRVRIQRPMESLS
;
A
#
# COMPACT_ATOMS: atom_id res chain seq x y z
N MET A 1 33.27 -22.44 -6.44
CA MET A 1 32.14 -22.82 -7.28
C MET A 1 31.30 -23.75 -6.44
N ASN A 2 30.32 -23.20 -5.75
CA ASN A 2 29.32 -23.99 -5.02
C ASN A 2 27.96 -23.43 -5.42
N ASP A 3 27.33 -24.15 -6.37
CA ASP A 3 25.95 -23.86 -6.78
C ASP A 3 25.05 -23.97 -5.54
N SER A 4 24.56 -22.85 -5.07
CA SER A 4 23.59 -22.77 -3.99
C SER A 4 22.36 -23.58 -4.42
N HIS A 5 22.25 -24.82 -3.96
CA HIS A 5 21.12 -25.72 -4.16
C HIS A 5 19.83 -25.05 -3.60
N THR A 6 19.12 -24.39 -4.49
CA THR A 6 17.71 -24.12 -4.23
C THR A 6 17.00 -25.44 -4.25
N SER A 7 16.29 -25.79 -3.19
CA SER A 7 15.45 -26.98 -3.24
C SER A 7 14.51 -26.81 -4.44
N PRO A 8 14.42 -27.82 -5.33
CA PRO A 8 13.52 -27.78 -6.50
C PRO A 8 12.08 -27.46 -6.14
N SER A 9 11.70 -27.71 -4.91
CA SER A 9 10.43 -27.39 -4.28
C SER A 9 10.15 -25.88 -4.20
N TYR A 10 11.14 -25.02 -3.85
CA TYR A 10 10.93 -23.58 -3.71
C TYR A 10 10.71 -22.86 -5.05
N GLU A 11 11.49 -23.22 -6.07
CA GLU A 11 11.30 -22.64 -7.42
C GLU A 11 9.98 -23.06 -8.05
N SER A 12 9.59 -24.33 -7.83
CA SER A 12 8.30 -24.82 -8.29
C SER A 12 7.14 -24.08 -7.61
N LEU A 13 7.23 -23.84 -6.30
CA LEU A 13 6.23 -23.07 -5.57
C LEU A 13 6.11 -21.62 -6.08
N ARG A 14 7.24 -20.97 -6.29
CA ARG A 14 7.30 -19.60 -6.84
C ARG A 14 6.63 -19.50 -8.22
N ARG A 15 6.95 -20.44 -9.12
CA ARG A 15 6.33 -20.51 -10.45
C ARG A 15 4.83 -20.78 -10.35
N ARG A 16 4.40 -21.67 -9.46
CA ARG A 16 2.96 -21.93 -9.22
C ARG A 16 2.23 -20.68 -8.73
N ILE A 17 2.81 -19.90 -7.82
CA ILE A 17 2.24 -18.64 -7.33
C ILE A 17 2.09 -17.64 -8.48
N LEU A 18 3.13 -17.47 -9.30
CA LEU A 18 3.09 -16.61 -10.48
C LEU A 18 2.00 -17.07 -11.47
N THR A 19 2.00 -18.36 -11.82
CA THR A 19 1.05 -18.91 -12.79
C THR A 19 -0.39 -18.76 -12.28
N ALA A 20 -0.65 -19.07 -11.02
CA ALA A 20 -1.97 -18.85 -10.40
C ALA A 20 -2.36 -17.38 -10.42
N GLY A 21 -1.44 -16.47 -10.06
CA GLY A 21 -1.70 -15.02 -10.09
C GLY A 21 -2.02 -14.51 -11.50
N VAL A 22 -1.27 -14.95 -12.50
CA VAL A 22 -1.53 -14.61 -13.92
C VAL A 22 -2.89 -15.15 -14.37
N ILE A 23 -3.21 -16.40 -14.07
CA ILE A 23 -4.53 -16.98 -14.43
C ILE A 23 -5.66 -16.17 -13.78
N ILE A 24 -5.56 -15.86 -12.49
CA ILE A 24 -6.55 -15.07 -11.77
C ILE A 24 -6.72 -13.69 -12.40
N LEU A 25 -5.63 -13.03 -12.78
CA LEU A 25 -5.68 -11.74 -13.46
C LEU A 25 -6.31 -11.84 -14.84
N VAL A 26 -5.95 -12.83 -15.63
CA VAL A 26 -6.53 -13.05 -16.97
C VAL A 26 -8.05 -13.28 -16.85
N LEU A 27 -8.48 -14.08 -15.89
CA LEU A 27 -9.91 -14.26 -15.61
C LEU A 27 -10.58 -12.95 -15.17
N GLY A 28 -9.88 -12.12 -14.38
CA GLY A 28 -10.33 -10.76 -14.03
C GLY A 28 -10.47 -9.86 -15.27
N PHE A 29 -9.52 -9.93 -16.20
CA PHE A 29 -9.59 -9.17 -17.45
C PHE A 29 -10.75 -9.59 -18.37
N LEU A 30 -11.26 -10.84 -18.26
CA LEU A 30 -12.45 -11.24 -19.00
C LEU A 30 -13.69 -10.45 -18.58
N VAL A 31 -13.75 -9.97 -17.33
CA VAL A 31 -14.84 -9.10 -16.87
C VAL A 31 -14.88 -7.78 -17.64
N LEU A 32 -13.76 -7.31 -18.18
CA LEU A 32 -13.68 -6.10 -19.01
C LEU A 32 -14.63 -6.16 -20.23
N VAL A 33 -14.89 -7.34 -20.75
CA VAL A 33 -15.78 -7.55 -21.92
C VAL A 33 -17.25 -7.36 -21.51
N PHE A 34 -17.62 -7.71 -20.28
CA PHE A 34 -19.01 -7.70 -19.82
C PHE A 34 -19.35 -6.47 -18.98
N ASP A 35 -18.41 -6.01 -18.15
CA ASP A 35 -18.57 -4.87 -17.26
C ASP A 35 -17.22 -4.14 -17.08
N SER A 36 -16.89 -3.32 -18.07
CA SER A 36 -15.63 -2.58 -18.08
C SER A 36 -15.51 -1.60 -16.92
N ARG A 37 -16.63 -0.99 -16.49
CA ARG A 37 -16.65 -0.05 -15.37
C ARG A 37 -16.28 -0.75 -14.07
N ALA A 38 -16.99 -1.81 -13.70
CA ALA A 38 -16.68 -2.57 -12.48
C ALA A 38 -15.25 -3.13 -12.49
N PHE A 39 -14.74 -3.53 -13.66
CA PHE A 39 -13.36 -3.97 -13.79
C PHE A 39 -12.36 -2.85 -13.41
N PHE A 40 -12.48 -1.65 -13.99
CA PHE A 40 -11.54 -0.56 -13.70
C PHE A 40 -11.65 -0.06 -12.27
N GLU A 41 -12.85 -0.01 -11.70
CA GLU A 41 -13.08 0.33 -10.29
C GLU A 41 -12.37 -0.67 -9.35
N ALA A 42 -12.52 -1.96 -9.59
CA ALA A 42 -11.85 -3.02 -8.85
C ALA A 42 -10.33 -3.02 -9.07
N TYR A 43 -9.90 -2.76 -10.30
CA TYR A 43 -8.49 -2.69 -10.64
C TYR A 43 -7.77 -1.54 -9.94
N LEU A 44 -8.41 -0.38 -9.82
CA LEU A 44 -7.87 0.77 -9.08
C LEU A 44 -7.60 0.42 -7.61
N VAL A 45 -8.53 -0.29 -6.95
CA VAL A 45 -8.34 -0.77 -5.56
C VAL A 45 -7.12 -1.68 -5.45
N ALA A 46 -7.01 -2.67 -6.34
CA ALA A 46 -5.89 -3.61 -6.34
C ALA A 46 -4.54 -2.92 -6.62
N PHE A 47 -4.53 -1.99 -7.56
CA PHE A 47 -3.37 -1.15 -7.87
C PHE A 47 -2.92 -0.33 -6.65
N LEU A 48 -3.84 0.36 -5.99
CA LEU A 48 -3.56 1.17 -4.79
C LEU A 48 -3.05 0.32 -3.62
N PHE A 49 -3.60 -0.88 -3.45
CA PHE A 49 -3.16 -1.80 -2.41
C PHE A 49 -1.68 -2.22 -2.61
N TRP A 50 -1.31 -2.73 -3.77
CA TRP A 50 0.03 -3.25 -4.00
C TRP A 50 1.08 -2.15 -4.21
N SER A 51 0.73 -1.07 -4.90
CA SER A 51 1.59 0.11 -4.98
C SER A 51 1.82 0.72 -3.59
N GLY A 52 0.78 0.78 -2.76
CA GLY A 52 0.88 1.27 -1.41
C GLY A 52 1.79 0.42 -0.52
N ILE A 53 1.75 -0.91 -0.60
CA ILE A 53 2.69 -1.79 0.12
C ILE A 53 4.13 -1.55 -0.37
N SER A 54 4.34 -1.43 -1.68
CA SER A 54 5.68 -1.17 -2.25
C SER A 54 6.26 0.16 -1.79
N LEU A 55 5.45 1.21 -1.87
CA LEU A 55 5.82 2.57 -1.45
C LEU A 55 5.96 2.68 0.06
N GLY A 56 5.09 2.02 0.83
CA GLY A 56 5.19 1.92 2.29
C GLY A 56 6.47 1.22 2.75
N GLY A 57 6.93 0.19 2.03
CA GLY A 57 8.23 -0.43 2.30
C GLY A 57 9.40 0.53 2.06
N MET A 58 9.31 1.33 0.98
CA MET A 58 10.33 2.34 0.65
C MET A 58 10.40 3.46 1.71
N ILE A 59 9.26 3.99 2.18
CA ILE A 59 9.26 5.03 3.24
C ILE A 59 9.83 4.50 4.56
N ILE A 60 9.45 3.27 4.97
CA ILE A 60 9.96 2.66 6.20
C ILE A 60 11.48 2.46 6.11
N LEU A 61 11.99 2.03 4.95
CA LEU A 61 13.43 1.90 4.72
C LEU A 61 14.13 3.25 4.82
N MET A 62 13.59 4.32 4.22
CA MET A 62 14.16 5.66 4.32
C MET A 62 14.17 6.18 5.75
N ILE A 63 13.10 5.94 6.52
CA ILE A 63 13.06 6.27 7.96
C ILE A 63 14.14 5.49 8.70
N PHE A 64 14.31 4.20 8.42
CA PHE A 64 15.35 3.39 9.03
C PHE A 64 16.74 3.93 8.74
N HIS A 65 17.05 4.32 7.51
CA HIS A 65 18.35 4.91 7.16
C HIS A 65 18.67 6.22 7.91
N LEU A 66 17.64 6.94 8.38
CA LEU A 66 17.81 8.19 9.13
C LEU A 66 17.85 7.98 10.65
N THR A 67 17.09 7.03 11.16
CA THR A 67 16.94 6.81 12.61
C THR A 67 17.85 5.72 13.14
N GLY A 68 18.26 4.79 12.27
CA GLY A 68 19.01 3.60 12.67
C GLY A 68 18.21 2.66 13.57
N GLY A 69 18.96 1.86 14.33
CA GLY A 69 18.37 0.95 15.32
C GLY A 69 18.32 -0.51 14.87
N LYS A 70 18.38 -1.41 15.85
CA LYS A 70 18.42 -2.86 15.57
C LYS A 70 17.11 -3.40 14.95
N TRP A 71 15.99 -2.72 15.19
CA TRP A 71 14.68 -3.10 14.64
C TRP A 71 14.68 -3.15 13.11
N GLY A 72 15.35 -2.18 12.49
CA GLY A 72 15.41 -2.09 11.04
C GLY A 72 16.28 -3.18 10.43
N GLY A 73 17.36 -3.59 11.11
CA GLY A 73 18.18 -4.71 10.68
C GLY A 73 17.37 -6.01 10.51
N VAL A 74 16.41 -6.25 11.41
CA VAL A 74 15.51 -7.41 11.34
C VAL A 74 14.61 -7.40 10.11
N LEU A 75 14.11 -6.23 9.71
CA LEU A 75 13.20 -6.07 8.57
C LEU A 75 13.93 -5.74 7.24
N ARG A 76 15.20 -5.36 7.32
CA ARG A 76 16.00 -4.85 6.19
C ARG A 76 15.91 -5.70 4.93
N PRO A 77 16.04 -7.04 4.97
CA PRO A 77 15.98 -7.88 3.77
C PRO A 77 14.65 -7.70 3.02
N TYR A 78 13.54 -7.56 3.75
CA TYR A 78 12.20 -7.40 3.16
C TYR A 78 11.95 -5.97 2.68
N LEU A 79 12.43 -4.97 3.43
CA LEU A 79 12.32 -3.57 3.05
C LEU A 79 13.14 -3.26 1.79
N HIS A 80 14.36 -3.78 1.69
CA HIS A 80 15.15 -3.69 0.46
C HIS A 80 14.53 -4.46 -0.71
N ALA A 81 13.96 -5.65 -0.46
CA ALA A 81 13.30 -6.41 -1.50
C ALA A 81 12.05 -5.68 -2.03
N SER A 82 11.34 -4.91 -1.18
CA SER A 82 10.20 -4.10 -1.59
C SER A 82 10.57 -3.00 -2.60
N LEU A 83 11.81 -2.48 -2.59
CA LEU A 83 12.29 -1.56 -3.63
C LEU A 83 12.20 -2.19 -5.03
N GLY A 84 12.43 -3.51 -5.14
CA GLY A 84 12.25 -4.24 -6.39
C GLY A 84 10.79 -4.28 -6.86
N THR A 85 9.84 -4.25 -5.94
CA THR A 85 8.41 -4.23 -6.27
C THR A 85 7.91 -2.85 -6.70
N VAL A 86 8.60 -1.76 -6.34
CA VAL A 86 8.34 -0.42 -6.88
C VAL A 86 8.49 -0.40 -8.40
N LEU A 87 9.40 -1.22 -8.95
CA LEU A 87 9.60 -1.34 -10.41
C LEU A 87 8.39 -1.95 -11.14
N LEU A 88 7.44 -2.57 -10.41
CA LEU A 88 6.18 -3.06 -10.97
C LEU A 88 5.13 -1.95 -11.12
N ILE A 89 5.26 -0.83 -10.40
CA ILE A 89 4.21 0.22 -10.39
C ILE A 89 3.89 0.72 -11.79
N PRO A 90 4.84 1.02 -12.70
CA PRO A 90 4.52 1.43 -14.06
C PRO A 90 3.69 0.39 -14.81
N LEU A 91 4.03 -0.90 -14.68
CA LEU A 91 3.30 -2.00 -15.31
C LEU A 91 1.88 -2.11 -14.76
N LEU A 92 1.73 -2.01 -13.44
CA LEU A 92 0.43 -2.07 -12.78
C LEU A 92 -0.41 -0.81 -13.04
N PHE A 93 0.21 0.32 -13.34
CA PHE A 93 -0.50 1.55 -13.71
C PHE A 93 -1.01 1.51 -15.15
N LEU A 94 -0.41 0.72 -16.02
CA LEU A 94 -0.66 0.69 -17.47
C LEU A 94 -2.15 0.55 -17.89
N PRO A 95 -3.01 -0.25 -17.22
CA PRO A 95 -4.44 -0.34 -17.56
C PRO A 95 -5.26 0.90 -17.17
N ILE A 96 -4.86 1.67 -16.15
CA ILE A 96 -5.65 2.79 -15.61
C ILE A 96 -5.94 3.87 -16.67
N PRO A 97 -4.98 4.31 -17.52
CA PRO A 97 -5.23 5.24 -18.61
C PRO A 97 -6.38 4.86 -19.55
N PHE A 98 -6.59 3.56 -19.77
CA PHE A 98 -7.67 3.07 -20.64
C PHE A 98 -9.05 3.11 -19.98
N GLY A 99 -9.09 3.16 -18.64
CA GLY A 99 -10.30 3.24 -17.84
C GLY A 99 -10.64 4.64 -17.32
N LEU A 100 -9.94 5.70 -17.74
CA LEU A 100 -10.15 7.04 -17.17
C LEU A 100 -11.60 7.53 -17.27
N SER A 101 -12.27 7.28 -18.38
CA SER A 101 -13.67 7.68 -18.59
C SER A 101 -14.66 6.89 -17.75
N GLN A 102 -14.31 5.67 -17.31
CA GLN A 102 -15.12 4.84 -16.43
C GLN A 102 -14.87 5.17 -14.95
N LEU A 103 -13.63 5.54 -14.60
CA LEU A 103 -13.24 5.85 -13.24
C LEU A 103 -13.59 7.27 -12.81
N TYR A 104 -13.33 8.24 -13.69
CA TYR A 104 -13.34 9.66 -13.30
C TYR A 104 -14.38 10.44 -14.09
N ALA A 105 -15.38 10.97 -13.38
CA ALA A 105 -16.42 11.80 -13.99
C ALA A 105 -15.86 13.03 -14.73
N TRP A 106 -14.74 13.59 -14.25
CA TRP A 106 -14.10 14.74 -14.90
C TRP A 106 -13.45 14.41 -16.26
N ALA A 107 -13.16 13.14 -16.53
CA ALA A 107 -12.56 12.74 -17.81
C ALA A 107 -13.55 12.81 -19.00
N THR A 108 -14.85 12.89 -18.71
CA THR A 108 -15.93 12.94 -19.71
C THR A 108 -16.68 14.29 -19.75
N VAL A 109 -16.25 15.27 -18.94
CA VAL A 109 -16.94 16.56 -18.81
C VAL A 109 -16.81 17.39 -20.08
N SER A 110 -17.94 17.95 -20.56
CA SER A 110 -17.97 18.90 -21.67
C SER A 110 -17.26 20.22 -21.35
N ALA A 111 -16.79 20.92 -22.39
CA ALA A 111 -16.13 22.21 -22.24
C ALA A 111 -16.98 23.26 -21.51
N GLU A 112 -18.33 23.20 -21.64
CA GLU A 112 -19.27 24.10 -20.97
C GLU A 112 -19.32 23.87 -19.46
N ALA A 113 -19.32 22.61 -19.01
CA ALA A 113 -19.28 22.30 -17.58
C ALA A 113 -17.90 22.57 -16.96
N ALA A 114 -16.84 22.57 -17.75
CA ALA A 114 -15.49 22.98 -17.35
C ALA A 114 -15.40 24.49 -17.11
N ALA A 115 -16.18 25.31 -17.79
CA ALA A 115 -16.20 26.77 -17.66
C ALA A 115 -16.61 27.25 -16.25
N HIS A 116 -17.41 26.47 -15.52
CA HIS A 116 -17.85 26.80 -14.15
C HIS A 116 -16.74 26.68 -13.08
N SER A 117 -15.62 26.04 -13.40
CA SER A 117 -14.47 25.88 -12.50
C SER A 117 -13.16 25.83 -13.27
N PRO A 118 -12.68 26.97 -13.83
CA PRO A 118 -11.56 26.98 -14.79
C PRO A 118 -10.27 26.39 -14.23
N HIS A 119 -9.96 26.62 -12.94
CA HIS A 119 -8.74 26.06 -12.32
C HIS A 119 -8.79 24.53 -12.19
N LYS A 120 -9.95 23.96 -11.81
CA LYS A 120 -10.14 22.50 -11.77
C LYS A 120 -10.14 21.91 -13.17
N ALA A 121 -10.68 22.62 -14.15
CA ALA A 121 -10.69 22.18 -15.54
C ALA A 121 -9.29 22.08 -16.15
N ILE A 122 -8.36 22.95 -15.79
CA ILE A 122 -6.96 22.87 -16.21
C ILE A 122 -6.26 21.68 -15.53
N TYR A 123 -6.49 21.52 -14.22
CA TYR A 123 -5.81 20.47 -13.43
C TYR A 123 -6.33 19.07 -13.76
N LEU A 124 -7.65 18.88 -13.87
CA LEU A 124 -8.31 17.58 -14.09
C LEU A 124 -8.55 17.36 -15.61
N THR A 125 -7.47 17.28 -16.36
CA THR A 125 -7.50 16.83 -17.78
C THR A 125 -6.77 15.50 -17.93
N PRO A 126 -7.22 14.59 -18.81
CA PRO A 126 -6.56 13.30 -19.03
C PRO A 126 -5.07 13.43 -19.31
N THR A 127 -4.68 14.35 -20.20
CA THR A 127 -3.28 14.58 -20.54
C THR A 127 -2.45 15.02 -19.36
N PHE A 128 -2.93 16.01 -18.58
CA PHE A 128 -2.17 16.52 -17.44
C PHE A 128 -2.15 15.52 -16.26
N PHE A 129 -3.22 14.75 -16.07
CA PHE A 129 -3.25 13.63 -15.13
C PHE A 129 -2.16 12.60 -15.46
N LEU A 130 -2.03 12.19 -16.72
CA LEU A 130 -1.01 11.22 -17.15
C LEU A 130 0.41 11.78 -17.00
N ILE A 131 0.64 13.05 -17.34
CA ILE A 131 1.95 13.69 -17.14
C ILE A 131 2.34 13.66 -15.66
N ARG A 132 1.44 14.04 -14.74
CA ARG A 132 1.69 14.00 -13.30
C ARG A 132 1.95 12.58 -12.82
N ALA A 133 1.14 11.61 -13.25
CA ALA A 133 1.34 10.20 -12.91
C ALA A 133 2.72 9.69 -13.35
N MET A 134 3.17 10.02 -14.55
CA MET A 134 4.52 9.68 -15.03
C MET A 134 5.61 10.34 -14.18
N VAL A 135 5.41 11.60 -13.74
CA VAL A 135 6.34 12.30 -12.85
C VAL A 135 6.44 11.60 -11.49
N TYR A 136 5.29 11.25 -10.86
CA TYR A 136 5.30 10.55 -9.58
C TYR A 136 6.00 9.20 -9.68
N ILE A 137 5.59 8.38 -10.65
CA ILE A 137 6.17 7.06 -10.89
C ILE A 137 7.67 7.19 -11.21
N GLY A 138 8.07 8.16 -12.03
CA GLY A 138 9.47 8.44 -12.35
C GLY A 138 10.30 8.73 -11.11
N PHE A 139 9.83 9.59 -10.20
CA PHE A 139 10.51 9.85 -8.93
C PHE A 139 10.63 8.61 -8.05
N TRP A 140 9.56 7.80 -7.94
CA TRP A 140 9.60 6.57 -7.14
C TRP A 140 10.57 5.55 -7.72
N LEU A 141 10.64 5.41 -9.05
CA LEU A 141 11.60 4.52 -9.71
C LEU A 141 13.04 4.99 -9.44
N VAL A 142 13.31 6.28 -9.61
CA VAL A 142 14.65 6.85 -9.36
C VAL A 142 15.06 6.65 -7.90
N LEU A 143 14.17 6.93 -6.95
CA LEU A 143 14.42 6.69 -5.52
C LEU A 143 14.67 5.21 -5.23
N ALA A 144 13.85 4.30 -5.75
CA ALA A 144 14.02 2.88 -5.56
C ALA A 144 15.37 2.39 -6.12
N LEU A 145 15.76 2.87 -7.29
CA LEU A 145 17.07 2.53 -7.90
C LEU A 145 18.24 3.09 -7.10
N LEU A 146 18.15 4.34 -6.63
CA LEU A 146 19.21 4.96 -5.82
C LEU A 146 19.36 4.25 -4.47
N LEU A 147 18.25 3.93 -3.80
CA LEU A 147 18.25 3.20 -2.52
C LEU A 147 18.66 1.73 -2.66
N SER A 148 18.51 1.15 -3.85
CA SER A 148 18.96 -0.22 -4.14
C SER A 148 20.46 -0.33 -4.39
N ARG A 149 21.15 0.79 -4.67
CA ARG A 149 22.61 0.80 -4.87
C ARG A 149 23.29 0.57 -3.53
N ARG A 150 24.25 -0.36 -3.52
CA ARG A 150 25.03 -0.64 -2.32
C ARG A 150 26.14 0.41 -2.18
N GLY A 151 26.08 1.24 -1.14
CA GLY A 151 27.21 2.02 -0.68
C GLY A 151 28.11 1.17 0.24
N GLU A 152 29.35 1.60 0.47
CA GLU A 152 30.30 0.96 1.42
C GLU A 152 29.72 0.84 2.84
N ALA A 153 28.76 1.71 3.23
CA ALA A 153 28.10 1.72 4.55
C ALA A 153 26.72 1.05 4.54
N GLY A 154 26.22 0.58 3.40
CA GLY A 154 24.89 -0.08 3.30
C GLY A 154 23.67 0.81 3.53
N ASP A 155 23.80 2.02 4.06
CA ASP A 155 22.75 2.97 4.34
C ASP A 155 22.95 4.27 3.54
N HIS A 156 21.86 4.90 3.13
CA HIS A 156 21.87 6.11 2.30
C HIS A 156 21.13 7.28 2.98
N PRO A 157 21.62 7.82 4.13
CA PRO A 157 20.86 8.81 4.90
C PRO A 157 20.55 10.09 4.11
N LYS A 158 21.51 10.60 3.31
CA LYS A 158 21.27 11.80 2.49
C LYS A 158 20.22 11.61 1.41
N ILE A 159 20.26 10.46 0.71
CA ILE A 159 19.25 10.11 -0.30
C ILE A 159 17.91 9.91 0.37
N SER A 160 17.87 9.26 1.53
CA SER A 160 16.64 9.00 2.29
C SER A 160 16.02 10.29 2.82
N ALA A 161 16.80 11.28 3.28
CA ALA A 161 16.29 12.56 3.73
C ALA A 161 15.57 13.33 2.60
N VAL A 162 16.24 13.47 1.46
CA VAL A 162 15.64 14.12 0.27
C VAL A 162 14.48 13.26 -0.27
N GLY A 163 14.68 11.95 -0.29
CA GLY A 163 13.68 10.98 -0.74
C GLY A 163 12.38 11.04 0.05
N LEU A 164 12.43 11.24 1.37
CA LEU A 164 11.23 11.41 2.20
C LEU A 164 10.42 12.64 1.82
N VAL A 165 11.08 13.77 1.56
CA VAL A 165 10.38 14.99 1.12
C VAL A 165 9.71 14.75 -0.24
N ILE A 166 10.45 14.20 -1.21
CA ILE A 166 9.91 13.87 -2.54
C ILE A 166 8.75 12.88 -2.42
N TYR A 167 8.90 11.84 -1.60
CA TYR A 167 7.87 10.84 -1.36
C TYR A 167 6.60 11.48 -0.80
N MET A 168 6.70 12.28 0.26
CA MET A 168 5.54 12.93 0.88
C MET A 168 4.79 13.82 -0.10
N LEU A 169 5.51 14.62 -0.90
CA LEU A 169 4.90 15.45 -1.93
C LEU A 169 4.23 14.61 -3.02
N THR A 170 4.94 13.65 -3.60
CA THR A 170 4.42 12.87 -4.73
C THR A 170 3.28 11.94 -4.34
N VAL A 171 3.31 11.32 -3.15
CA VAL A 171 2.20 10.50 -2.66
C VAL A 171 1.00 11.36 -2.28
N SER A 172 1.21 12.57 -1.72
CA SER A 172 0.11 13.49 -1.45
C SER A 172 -0.60 13.90 -2.74
N PHE A 173 0.15 14.32 -3.78
CA PHE A 173 -0.46 14.67 -5.06
C PHE A 173 -1.07 13.46 -5.78
N SER A 174 -0.44 12.28 -5.72
CA SER A 174 -1.03 11.06 -6.30
C SER A 174 -2.32 10.65 -5.58
N SER A 175 -2.44 10.87 -4.27
CA SER A 175 -3.69 10.63 -3.54
C SER A 175 -4.82 11.56 -3.99
N VAL A 176 -4.49 12.82 -4.30
CA VAL A 176 -5.43 13.77 -4.91
C VAL A 176 -5.87 13.28 -6.28
N ASP A 177 -4.93 12.90 -7.14
CA ASP A 177 -5.22 12.52 -8.53
C ASP A 177 -5.96 11.18 -8.63
N TRP A 178 -5.55 10.18 -7.85
CA TRP A 178 -6.04 8.80 -8.06
C TRP A 178 -7.24 8.45 -7.20
N ILE A 179 -7.42 9.11 -6.03
CA ILE A 179 -8.49 8.77 -5.11
C ILE A 179 -9.41 9.97 -4.86
N MET A 180 -8.87 11.11 -4.43
CA MET A 180 -9.68 12.26 -4.07
C MET A 180 -10.46 12.81 -5.28
N SER A 181 -9.89 12.77 -6.49
CA SER A 181 -10.53 13.23 -7.72
C SER A 181 -11.70 12.35 -8.20
N LEU A 182 -11.94 11.20 -7.57
CA LEU A 182 -13.17 10.41 -7.75
C LEU A 182 -14.40 11.21 -7.31
N GLU A 183 -14.23 12.05 -6.28
CA GLU A 183 -15.25 12.95 -5.75
C GLU A 183 -14.98 14.38 -6.21
N ARG A 184 -15.58 14.80 -7.31
CA ARG A 184 -15.29 16.09 -7.97
C ARG A 184 -15.41 17.31 -7.08
N HIS A 185 -16.34 17.30 -6.12
CA HIS A 185 -16.68 18.45 -5.27
C HIS A 185 -16.00 18.41 -3.89
N TRP A 186 -15.43 17.27 -3.52
CA TRP A 186 -14.78 17.07 -2.23
C TRP A 186 -13.28 17.28 -2.30
N TYR A 187 -12.69 17.80 -1.22
CA TYR A 187 -11.24 17.93 -1.06
C TYR A 187 -10.84 17.89 0.42
N SER A 188 -9.62 17.40 0.68
CA SER A 188 -9.00 17.40 2.00
C SER A 188 -7.49 17.54 1.87
N THR A 189 -6.91 18.52 2.57
CA THR A 189 -5.46 18.77 2.57
C THR A 189 -4.66 17.71 3.30
N ILE A 190 -5.27 16.98 4.25
CA ILE A 190 -4.62 15.93 5.03
C ILE A 190 -4.70 14.54 4.35
N TYR A 191 -5.41 14.43 3.23
CA TYR A 191 -5.73 13.15 2.59
C TYR A 191 -4.48 12.34 2.20
N GLY A 192 -3.42 13.03 1.74
CA GLY A 192 -2.13 12.39 1.45
C GLY A 192 -1.52 11.70 2.67
N VAL A 193 -1.66 12.31 3.85
CA VAL A 193 -1.14 11.73 5.12
C VAL A 193 -1.98 10.53 5.55
N VAL A 194 -3.31 10.55 5.31
CA VAL A 194 -4.17 9.37 5.52
C VAL A 194 -3.66 8.19 4.70
N LEU A 195 -3.39 8.40 3.41
CA LEU A 195 -2.89 7.34 2.54
C LEU A 195 -1.50 6.83 2.96
N VAL A 196 -0.56 7.74 3.28
CA VAL A 196 0.80 7.39 3.74
C VAL A 196 0.75 6.57 5.04
N SER A 197 -0.13 6.93 5.98
CA SER A 197 -0.26 6.19 7.24
C SER A 197 -0.76 4.75 7.02
N ALA A 198 -1.74 4.57 6.14
CA ALA A 198 -2.26 3.27 5.74
C ALA A 198 -1.19 2.42 5.02
N GLN A 199 -0.45 3.01 4.06
CA GLN A 199 0.66 2.36 3.36
C GLN A 199 1.75 1.89 4.35
N GLY A 200 2.07 2.72 5.36
CA GLY A 200 3.03 2.37 6.40
C GLY A 200 2.61 1.15 7.20
N ILE A 201 1.35 1.09 7.64
CA ILE A 201 0.81 -0.08 8.37
C ILE A 201 0.86 -1.32 7.48
N GLY A 202 0.35 -1.24 6.24
CA GLY A 202 0.31 -2.37 5.32
C GLY A 202 1.70 -2.97 5.06
N ALA A 203 2.67 -2.11 4.72
CA ALA A 203 4.03 -2.52 4.42
C ALA A 203 4.79 -3.05 5.64
N PHE A 204 4.70 -2.37 6.79
CA PHE A 204 5.34 -2.81 8.03
C PHE A 204 4.78 -4.16 8.50
N SER A 205 3.45 -4.31 8.45
CA SER A 205 2.77 -5.55 8.82
C SER A 205 3.18 -6.70 7.90
N LEU A 206 3.30 -6.47 6.58
CA LEU A 206 3.75 -7.50 5.65
C LEU A 206 5.21 -7.90 5.88
N ALA A 207 6.12 -6.94 6.08
CA ALA A 207 7.51 -7.21 6.39
C ALA A 207 7.64 -8.03 7.68
N LEU A 208 6.90 -7.66 8.71
CA LEU A 208 6.86 -8.35 10.00
C LEU A 208 6.27 -9.77 9.88
N LEU A 209 5.18 -9.93 9.11
CA LEU A 209 4.57 -11.22 8.82
C LEU A 209 5.55 -12.17 8.14
N LEU A 210 6.25 -11.70 7.11
CA LEU A 210 7.22 -12.49 6.37
C LEU A 210 8.42 -12.87 7.25
N THR A 211 8.95 -11.91 8.02
CA THR A 211 10.05 -12.16 8.96
C THR A 211 9.71 -13.27 9.95
N TYR A 212 8.58 -13.17 10.63
CA TYR A 212 8.20 -14.18 11.62
C TYR A 212 7.80 -15.52 11.01
N ARG A 213 7.11 -15.53 9.84
CA ARG A 213 6.69 -16.77 9.19
C ARG A 213 7.86 -17.60 8.70
N LEU A 214 8.88 -16.99 8.11
CA LEU A 214 10.05 -17.71 7.62
C LEU A 214 10.90 -18.26 8.76
N ARG A 215 10.99 -17.52 9.88
CA ARG A 215 11.68 -18.01 11.08
C ARG A 215 10.94 -19.16 11.77
N ILE A 216 9.61 -19.09 11.88
CA ILE A 216 8.80 -20.19 12.45
C ILE A 216 8.98 -21.48 11.63
N ARG A 217 9.22 -21.36 10.31
CA ARG A 217 9.47 -22.50 9.42
C ARG A 217 10.92 -23.01 9.45
N GLY A 218 11.81 -22.33 10.17
CA GLY A 218 13.25 -22.69 10.18
C GLY A 218 13.96 -22.39 8.87
N GLU A 219 13.33 -21.63 7.97
CA GLU A 219 13.90 -21.25 6.67
C GLU A 219 14.89 -20.07 6.79
N ASP A 220 14.92 -19.40 7.94
CA ASP A 220 15.79 -18.28 8.26
C ASP A 220 16.69 -18.66 9.44
N SER A 221 17.96 -18.92 9.15
CA SER A 221 18.99 -19.29 10.13
C SER A 221 19.77 -18.10 10.71
N THR A 222 19.32 -16.84 10.41
CA THR A 222 19.91 -15.64 10.99
C THR A 222 19.66 -15.59 12.50
N GLU A 223 20.48 -14.82 13.22
CA GLU A 223 20.43 -14.67 14.67
C GLU A 223 19.00 -14.56 15.23
N GLU A 224 18.75 -15.17 16.37
CA GLU A 224 17.45 -15.10 17.04
C GLU A 224 17.09 -13.64 17.35
N ILE A 225 15.86 -13.18 16.97
CA ILE A 225 15.41 -11.83 17.31
C ILE A 225 15.37 -11.71 18.82
N GLY A 226 16.17 -10.80 19.36
CA GLY A 226 16.25 -10.56 20.79
C GLY A 226 14.93 -10.01 21.38
N PRO A 227 14.76 -10.10 22.70
CA PRO A 227 13.55 -9.58 23.35
C PRO A 227 13.35 -8.07 23.16
N LYS A 228 14.43 -7.31 23.02
CA LYS A 228 14.40 -5.87 22.80
C LYS A 228 13.91 -5.55 21.38
N GLU A 229 14.47 -6.20 20.37
CA GLU A 229 14.08 -6.04 18.98
C GLU A 229 12.60 -6.44 18.74
N LYS A 230 12.13 -7.52 19.39
CA LYS A 230 10.71 -7.91 19.37
C LYS A 230 9.81 -6.83 19.97
N ALA A 231 10.23 -6.22 21.08
CA ALA A 231 9.51 -5.13 21.70
C ALA A 231 9.49 -3.88 20.82
N ASP A 232 10.63 -3.52 20.22
CA ASP A 232 10.76 -2.35 19.33
C ASP A 232 9.88 -2.50 18.08
N LEU A 233 9.88 -3.67 17.44
CA LEU A 233 8.99 -3.97 16.29
C LEU A 233 7.51 -3.83 16.68
N GLY A 234 7.12 -4.36 17.83
CA GLY A 234 5.74 -4.22 18.32
C GLY A 234 5.37 -2.79 18.70
N ASN A 235 6.32 -2.00 19.23
CA ASN A 235 6.11 -0.59 19.55
C ASN A 235 5.98 0.27 18.28
N LEU A 236 6.78 0.01 17.26
CA LEU A 236 6.69 0.71 15.96
C LEU A 236 5.37 0.40 15.27
N LEU A 237 4.92 -0.86 15.29
CA LEU A 237 3.60 -1.21 14.75
C LEU A 237 2.48 -0.50 15.52
N LEU A 238 2.56 -0.45 16.87
CA LEU A 238 1.62 0.28 17.71
C LEU A 238 1.61 1.77 17.36
N MET A 239 2.78 2.37 17.17
CA MET A 239 2.91 3.78 16.78
C MET A 239 2.23 4.05 15.43
N LEU A 240 2.42 3.19 14.43
CA LEU A 240 1.76 3.32 13.12
C LEU A 240 0.23 3.20 13.23
N VAL A 241 -0.28 2.27 14.05
CA VAL A 241 -1.72 2.10 14.30
C VAL A 241 -2.31 3.35 14.96
N ILE A 242 -1.64 3.91 15.97
CA ILE A 242 -2.06 5.16 16.62
C ILE A 242 -2.01 6.33 15.64
N PHE A 243 -0.96 6.42 14.83
CA PHE A 243 -0.79 7.49 13.86
C PHE A 243 -1.90 7.48 12.81
N TRP A 244 -2.24 6.31 12.25
CA TRP A 244 -3.35 6.17 11.31
C TRP A 244 -4.68 6.60 11.95
N ALA A 245 -4.97 6.12 13.17
CA ALA A 245 -6.19 6.47 13.87
C ALA A 245 -6.27 7.97 14.16
N TYR A 246 -5.16 8.59 14.58
CA TYR A 246 -5.08 10.02 14.83
C TYR A 246 -5.37 10.84 13.57
N ILE A 247 -4.73 10.52 12.46
CA ILE A 247 -4.88 11.27 11.20
C ILE A 247 -6.30 11.10 10.64
N THR A 248 -6.81 9.86 10.62
CA THR A 248 -8.16 9.56 10.11
C THR A 248 -9.24 10.23 10.98
N PHE A 249 -9.09 10.16 12.31
CA PHE A 249 -10.00 10.82 13.24
C PHE A 249 -9.91 12.35 13.14
N SER A 250 -8.70 12.91 12.98
CA SER A 250 -8.54 14.36 12.80
C SER A 250 -9.25 14.87 11.55
N GLN A 251 -9.15 14.13 10.42
CA GLN A 251 -9.90 14.47 9.20
C GLN A 251 -11.41 14.45 9.45
N PHE A 252 -11.91 13.39 10.10
CA PHE A 252 -13.32 13.28 10.46
C PHE A 252 -13.78 14.47 11.34
N LEU A 253 -12.98 14.78 12.37
CA LEU A 253 -13.30 15.83 13.33
C LEU A 253 -13.35 17.22 12.66
N ILE A 254 -12.41 17.54 11.78
CA ILE A 254 -12.38 18.82 11.06
C ILE A 254 -13.64 18.97 10.21
N ILE A 255 -14.03 17.94 9.45
CA ILE A 255 -15.22 17.98 8.60
C ILE A 255 -16.51 18.00 9.44
N TYR A 256 -16.55 17.24 10.54
CA TYR A 256 -17.68 17.22 11.44
C TYR A 256 -17.93 18.59 12.10
N TYR A 257 -16.88 19.27 12.58
CA TYR A 257 -16.98 20.59 13.18
C TYR A 257 -17.18 21.69 12.15
N GLY A 258 -16.60 21.58 10.96
CA GLY A 258 -16.81 22.49 9.84
C GLY A 258 -18.27 22.50 9.38
N ASN A 259 -18.93 21.36 9.49
CA ASN A 259 -20.34 21.13 9.15
C ASN A 259 -20.76 21.75 7.80
N LEU A 260 -19.86 21.69 6.82
CA LEU A 260 -20.13 22.16 5.47
C LEU A 260 -20.80 21.01 4.69
N PRO A 261 -22.02 21.24 4.15
CA PRO A 261 -22.75 20.18 3.43
C PRO A 261 -21.93 19.52 2.31
N GLU A 262 -21.14 20.31 1.60
CA GLU A 262 -20.31 19.86 0.48
C GLU A 262 -19.19 18.89 0.93
N GLU A 263 -18.63 19.12 2.13
CA GLU A 263 -17.58 18.27 2.68
C GLU A 263 -18.15 17.02 3.39
N ALA A 264 -19.33 17.16 4.02
CA ALA A 264 -19.99 16.10 4.75
C ALA A 264 -20.45 14.95 3.84
N THR A 265 -20.76 15.22 2.56
CA THR A 265 -21.23 14.21 1.60
C THR A 265 -20.29 13.01 1.48
N TRP A 266 -18.99 13.23 1.56
CA TRP A 266 -17.97 12.18 1.50
C TRP A 266 -18.12 11.17 2.66
N TYR A 267 -18.33 11.67 3.88
CA TYR A 267 -18.57 10.81 5.05
C TYR A 267 -19.95 10.17 5.02
N VAL A 268 -20.98 10.88 4.57
CA VAL A 268 -22.33 10.32 4.44
C VAL A 268 -22.31 9.08 3.55
N ALA A 269 -21.66 9.12 2.39
CA ALA A 269 -21.51 7.97 1.52
C ALA A 269 -20.80 6.79 2.19
N ARG A 270 -19.81 7.07 3.05
CA ARG A 270 -18.95 6.06 3.70
C ARG A 270 -19.44 5.58 5.07
N THR A 271 -20.47 6.22 5.62
CA THR A 271 -21.08 5.82 6.90
C THR A 271 -22.52 5.32 6.75
N SER A 272 -23.05 5.33 5.53
CA SER A 272 -24.40 4.83 5.22
C SER A 272 -24.39 3.36 4.80
N GLY A 273 -25.46 2.65 5.10
CA GLY A 273 -25.67 1.27 4.67
C GLY A 273 -24.54 0.32 5.08
N VAL A 274 -24.08 -0.50 4.16
CA VAL A 274 -23.00 -1.48 4.39
C VAL A 274 -21.67 -0.79 4.74
N TRP A 275 -21.42 0.38 4.16
CA TRP A 275 -20.16 1.10 4.40
C TRP A 275 -20.03 1.64 5.83
N GLY A 276 -21.15 1.89 6.50
CA GLY A 276 -21.15 2.21 7.93
C GLY A 276 -20.63 1.04 8.79
N TRP A 277 -20.98 -0.20 8.46
CA TRP A 277 -20.43 -1.38 9.11
C TRP A 277 -18.94 -1.60 8.80
N VAL A 278 -18.52 -1.27 7.57
CA VAL A 278 -17.10 -1.29 7.21
C VAL A 278 -16.33 -0.24 8.01
N ALA A 279 -16.87 0.98 8.16
CA ALA A 279 -16.26 2.01 9.00
C ALA A 279 -16.11 1.56 10.46
N LEU A 280 -17.15 0.95 11.04
CA LEU A 280 -17.08 0.37 12.39
C LEU A 280 -16.06 -0.76 12.49
N ALA A 281 -15.99 -1.62 11.48
CA ALA A 281 -14.98 -2.68 11.41
C ALA A 281 -13.56 -2.12 11.37
N LEU A 282 -13.32 -1.03 10.63
CA LEU A 282 -12.03 -0.33 10.63
C LEU A 282 -11.72 0.26 12.00
N VAL A 283 -12.64 0.96 12.64
CA VAL A 283 -12.42 1.49 14.00
C VAL A 283 -12.08 0.36 14.97
N PHE A 284 -12.76 -0.76 14.91
CA PHE A 284 -12.54 -1.85 15.87
C PHE A 284 -11.33 -2.72 15.51
N PHE A 285 -11.22 -3.21 14.26
CA PHE A 285 -10.21 -4.20 13.88
C PHE A 285 -8.93 -3.59 13.32
N HIS A 286 -8.96 -2.34 12.82
CA HIS A 286 -7.75 -1.66 12.37
C HIS A 286 -7.10 -0.84 13.50
N PHE A 287 -7.89 -0.35 14.47
CA PHE A 287 -7.40 0.46 15.58
C PHE A 287 -7.57 -0.21 16.95
N ILE A 288 -8.80 -0.33 17.49
CA ILE A 288 -9.02 -0.69 18.90
C ILE A 288 -8.39 -2.03 19.26
N LEU A 289 -8.69 -3.08 18.50
CA LEU A 289 -8.20 -4.41 18.78
C LEU A 289 -6.67 -4.53 18.64
N PRO A 290 -6.01 -4.06 17.55
CA PRO A 290 -4.55 -4.04 17.49
C PRO A 290 -3.90 -3.18 18.57
N PHE A 291 -4.48 -2.03 18.91
CA PHE A 291 -4.01 -1.18 20.00
C PHE A 291 -3.95 -1.96 21.32
N ILE A 292 -5.05 -2.58 21.74
CA ILE A 292 -5.11 -3.37 23.00
C ILE A 292 -4.11 -4.53 22.94
N LEU A 293 -4.06 -5.26 21.83
CA LEU A 293 -3.16 -6.41 21.68
C LEU A 293 -1.68 -6.00 21.73
N LEU A 294 -1.33 -4.87 21.15
CA LEU A 294 0.05 -4.36 21.09
C LEU A 294 0.47 -3.62 22.36
N LEU A 295 -0.40 -3.29 23.30
CA LEU A 295 0.00 -2.85 24.64
C LEU A 295 0.65 -3.98 25.44
N SER A 296 0.27 -5.25 25.19
CA SER A 296 0.79 -6.41 25.93
C SER A 296 2.23 -6.73 25.55
N ARG A 297 3.15 -6.63 26.52
CA ARG A 297 4.55 -7.02 26.34
C ARG A 297 4.70 -8.51 26.00
N ALA A 298 3.92 -9.37 26.65
CA ALA A 298 3.94 -10.81 26.39
C ALA A 298 3.55 -11.13 24.92
N ARG A 299 2.59 -10.40 24.35
CA ARG A 299 2.18 -10.58 22.96
C ARG A 299 3.27 -10.15 21.97
N LYS A 300 3.96 -9.05 22.25
CA LYS A 300 5.10 -8.59 21.43
C LYS A 300 6.24 -9.59 21.41
N GLN A 301 6.46 -10.34 22.51
CA GLN A 301 7.47 -11.39 22.57
C GLN A 301 7.07 -12.69 21.85
N ASN A 302 5.78 -12.90 21.56
CA ASN A 302 5.27 -14.11 20.96
C ASN A 302 5.19 -13.97 19.42
N PRO A 303 6.02 -14.68 18.63
CA PRO A 303 6.00 -14.62 17.17
C PRO A 303 4.63 -14.96 16.56
N PHE A 304 3.92 -15.95 17.09
CA PHE A 304 2.58 -16.32 16.63
C PHE A 304 1.55 -15.20 16.90
N GLY A 305 1.65 -14.55 18.09
CA GLY A 305 0.83 -13.40 18.42
C GLY A 305 1.01 -12.24 17.47
N MET A 306 2.27 -11.90 17.17
CA MET A 306 2.62 -10.81 16.24
C MET A 306 2.23 -11.14 14.81
N THR A 307 2.38 -12.39 14.36
CA THR A 307 1.95 -12.84 13.04
C THR A 307 0.43 -12.67 12.83
N ARG A 308 -0.38 -12.98 13.87
CA ARG A 308 -1.84 -12.79 13.81
C ARG A 308 -2.22 -11.32 13.72
N VAL A 309 -1.58 -10.45 14.52
CA VAL A 309 -1.83 -9.00 14.48
C VAL A 309 -1.42 -8.42 13.10
N ALA A 310 -0.26 -8.81 12.59
CA ALA A 310 0.19 -8.37 11.27
C ALA A 310 -0.75 -8.83 10.14
N SER A 311 -1.22 -10.09 10.18
CA SER A 311 -2.18 -10.61 9.20
C SER A 311 -3.51 -9.86 9.25
N LEU A 312 -4.01 -9.55 10.45
CA LEU A 312 -5.21 -8.74 10.64
C LEU A 312 -5.03 -7.35 10.03
N LEU A 313 -3.92 -6.68 10.32
CA LEU A 313 -3.66 -5.32 9.82
C LEU A 313 -3.50 -5.26 8.30
N ILE A 314 -2.95 -6.31 7.65
CA ILE A 314 -2.92 -6.40 6.19
C ILE A 314 -4.33 -6.52 5.61
N ALA A 315 -5.19 -7.35 6.22
CA ALA A 315 -6.57 -7.49 5.81
C ALA A 315 -7.35 -6.18 6.01
N MET A 316 -7.10 -5.48 7.12
CA MET A 316 -7.72 -4.18 7.40
C MET A 316 -7.18 -3.08 6.48
N TYR A 317 -5.92 -3.11 6.09
CA TYR A 317 -5.39 -2.20 5.07
C TYR A 317 -6.10 -2.37 3.72
N PHE A 318 -6.38 -3.60 3.30
CA PHE A 318 -7.20 -3.84 2.12
C PHE A 318 -8.62 -3.26 2.27
N LEU A 319 -9.24 -3.49 3.42
CA LEU A 319 -10.58 -2.97 3.72
C LEU A 319 -10.60 -1.44 3.78
N ASP A 320 -9.52 -0.82 4.27
CA ASP A 320 -9.35 0.65 4.31
C ASP A 320 -9.28 1.23 2.89
N ILE A 321 -8.49 0.63 1.99
CA ILE A 321 -8.46 1.04 0.57
C ILE A 321 -9.83 0.86 -0.10
N LEU A 322 -10.54 -0.23 0.17
CA LEU A 322 -11.92 -0.41 -0.31
C LEU A 322 -12.84 0.72 0.18
N TRP A 323 -12.78 1.04 1.47
CA TRP A 323 -13.60 2.08 2.08
C TRP A 323 -13.27 3.48 1.55
N LEU A 324 -12.01 3.75 1.22
CA LEU A 324 -11.61 5.03 0.63
C LEU A 324 -12.09 5.18 -0.83
N VAL A 325 -12.18 4.08 -1.59
CA VAL A 325 -12.35 4.14 -3.05
C VAL A 325 -13.77 3.79 -3.49
N VAL A 326 -14.28 2.63 -3.06
CA VAL A 326 -15.52 2.07 -3.65
C VAL A 326 -16.78 2.89 -3.37
N PRO A 327 -16.97 3.55 -2.22
CA PRO A 327 -18.14 4.39 -1.99
C PRO A 327 -18.27 5.61 -2.92
N SER A 328 -17.19 5.97 -3.63
CA SER A 328 -17.24 7.04 -4.65
C SER A 328 -17.88 6.61 -5.97
N PHE A 329 -18.19 5.32 -6.13
CA PHE A 329 -18.83 4.77 -7.32
C PHE A 329 -20.31 4.45 -7.06
N ASP A 330 -21.20 4.92 -7.93
CA ASP A 330 -22.66 5.02 -7.68
C ASP A 330 -23.45 3.72 -7.57
N ALA A 331 -22.96 2.58 -8.07
CA ALA A 331 -23.79 1.38 -8.07
C ALA A 331 -22.99 0.08 -8.03
N GLN A 332 -23.50 -0.98 -7.44
CA GLN A 332 -22.90 -2.32 -7.40
C GLN A 332 -21.67 -2.48 -6.50
N SER A 333 -21.58 -1.72 -5.41
CA SER A 333 -20.44 -1.74 -4.48
C SER A 333 -20.04 -3.15 -3.97
N GLY A 334 -21.01 -4.06 -3.84
CA GLY A 334 -20.76 -5.46 -3.46
C GLY A 334 -20.00 -6.25 -4.52
N TRP A 335 -20.41 -6.16 -5.79
CA TRP A 335 -19.74 -6.82 -6.91
C TRP A 335 -18.33 -6.27 -7.13
N VAL A 336 -18.20 -4.96 -7.15
CA VAL A 336 -16.88 -4.29 -7.27
C VAL A 336 -15.95 -4.72 -6.15
N SER A 337 -16.42 -4.84 -4.90
CA SER A 337 -15.61 -5.28 -3.76
C SER A 337 -15.12 -6.71 -3.90
N ILE A 338 -15.97 -7.63 -4.37
CA ILE A 338 -15.58 -9.03 -4.64
C ILE A 338 -14.55 -9.09 -5.77
N LEU A 339 -14.80 -8.36 -6.84
CA LEU A 339 -13.87 -8.28 -7.99
C LEU A 339 -12.55 -7.65 -7.61
N ALA A 340 -12.57 -6.61 -6.76
CA ALA A 340 -11.35 -5.98 -6.22
C ALA A 340 -10.52 -6.97 -5.40
N LEU A 341 -11.13 -7.80 -4.56
CA LEU A 341 -10.43 -8.86 -3.85
C LEU A 341 -9.81 -9.87 -4.82
N TRP A 342 -10.56 -10.29 -5.84
CA TRP A 342 -10.09 -11.20 -6.86
C TRP A 342 -8.86 -10.65 -7.62
N VAL A 343 -8.96 -9.44 -8.14
CA VAL A 343 -7.87 -8.77 -8.87
C VAL A 343 -6.66 -8.54 -7.95
N THR A 344 -6.90 -8.18 -6.68
CA THR A 344 -5.83 -7.99 -5.68
C THR A 344 -5.06 -9.31 -5.45
N ILE A 345 -5.76 -10.45 -5.34
CA ILE A 345 -5.11 -11.75 -5.21
C ILE A 345 -4.27 -12.07 -6.47
N GLY A 346 -4.82 -11.81 -7.65
CA GLY A 346 -4.13 -12.03 -8.92
C GLY A 346 -2.85 -11.17 -9.05
N MET A 347 -2.94 -9.87 -8.81
CA MET A 347 -1.76 -8.99 -8.76
C MET A 347 -0.75 -9.43 -7.70
N GLY A 348 -1.25 -9.92 -6.57
CA GLY A 348 -0.45 -10.44 -5.47
C GLY A 348 0.45 -11.60 -5.87
N GLY A 349 0.04 -12.43 -6.81
CA GLY A 349 0.86 -13.50 -7.35
C GLY A 349 2.11 -12.97 -8.07
N ILE A 350 1.95 -11.96 -8.93
CA ILE A 350 3.06 -11.30 -9.63
C ILE A 350 3.95 -10.54 -8.63
N TRP A 351 3.33 -9.78 -7.74
CA TRP A 351 4.03 -8.99 -6.74
C TRP A 351 4.89 -9.87 -5.81
N THR A 352 4.32 -10.96 -5.30
CA THR A 352 5.02 -11.93 -4.44
C THR A 352 6.16 -12.63 -5.17
N PHE A 353 5.98 -12.93 -6.46
CA PHE A 353 7.04 -13.51 -7.29
C PHE A 353 8.26 -12.58 -7.38
N VAL A 354 8.04 -11.27 -7.61
CA VAL A 354 9.13 -10.29 -7.68
C VAL A 354 9.77 -10.09 -6.31
N LEU A 355 8.98 -9.94 -5.24
CA LEU A 355 9.49 -9.80 -3.89
C LEU A 355 10.40 -10.97 -3.50
N THR A 356 9.92 -12.20 -3.68
CA THR A 356 10.66 -13.41 -3.31
C THR A 356 11.93 -13.60 -4.13
N HIS A 357 11.93 -13.16 -5.40
CA HIS A 357 13.14 -13.12 -6.22
C HIS A 357 14.19 -12.16 -5.65
N ARG A 358 13.76 -10.99 -5.20
CA ARG A 358 14.66 -9.96 -4.64
C ARG A 358 15.20 -10.34 -3.26
N VAL A 359 14.38 -10.89 -2.37
CA VAL A 359 14.81 -11.40 -1.05
C VAL A 359 15.95 -12.41 -1.23
N ARG A 360 15.86 -13.30 -2.20
CA ARG A 360 16.89 -14.30 -2.48
C ARG A 360 18.23 -13.70 -2.93
N ILE A 361 18.22 -12.69 -3.79
CA ILE A 361 19.44 -12.05 -4.29
C ILE A 361 20.22 -11.37 -3.17
N GLN A 362 19.55 -10.94 -2.10
CA GLN A 362 20.17 -10.19 -1.00
C GLN A 362 20.80 -11.09 0.08
N ARG A 363 20.21 -12.29 0.34
CA ARG A 363 20.68 -13.21 1.39
C ARG A 363 22.12 -13.76 1.22
N PRO A 364 22.62 -14.14 0.03
CA PRO A 364 23.97 -14.70 -0.11
C PRO A 364 25.09 -13.72 0.19
N MET A 365 24.81 -12.43 0.22
CA MET A 365 25.85 -11.40 0.36
C MET A 365 25.99 -10.85 1.78
N GLU A 366 24.98 -11.02 2.65
CA GLU A 366 25.08 -10.70 4.09
C GLU A 366 25.87 -11.76 4.86
N SER A 367 26.00 -12.98 4.32
CA SER A 367 26.85 -14.04 4.89
C SER A 367 28.34 -13.89 4.56
N LEU A 368 28.74 -12.91 3.76
CA LEU A 368 30.09 -12.65 3.33
C LEU A 368 30.69 -11.34 3.89
N SER A 369 29.90 -10.56 4.63
CA SER A 369 30.31 -9.36 5.35
C SER A 369 30.28 -9.58 6.87
#